data_afd3cc8c9e9544141ef03c9db58b93fb
#
_entry.id   afd3cc8c9e9544141ef03c9db58b93fb
#
_cell.length_a   1.000
_cell.length_b   1.000
_cell.length_c   1.000
_cell.angle_alpha   90.00
_cell.angle_beta   90.00
_cell.angle_gamma   90.00
#
_symmetry.space_group_name_H-M   'P 1'
#
loop_
_entity.id
_entity.type
_entity.pdbx_description
1 polymer ?
#
loop_
_entity_poly.entity_id
_entity_poly.type
_entity_poly.pdbx_seq_one_letter_code
_entity_poly.pdbx_strand_id
1 'polypeptide(L)'
;MKELEVKLNTNSYKIIIEDGILDNLSFYINEIYKNKKIFIITDDIVKKIYLEKVINSLKNNYEIDYVVVPHGEESKTLNIYAQVCEALIDKGIKRNNLLLALGGGVIGDLYGFVAATFYRGLPYVGVPTSLLSQMDSSIGGKTGIDFYNKKNILGAFKQPKMVLIDPLTLNTLDKKEFNKDMGELIKHGAIGNLNLLNLLKTKPRIDENTIAESLKVKRKVVEADEFDLGDRMKLNFGHTFDMRLN
;
A
#
# COMPACT_ATOMS: atom_id res chain seq x y z
N MET A 1 14.46 -7.06 -10.27
CA MET A 1 12.99 -7.08 -10.40
C MET A 1 12.42 -8.42 -9.96
N LYS A 2 11.37 -8.43 -9.18
CA LYS A 2 10.54 -9.60 -8.81
C LYS A 2 9.08 -9.31 -9.15
N GLU A 3 8.36 -10.32 -9.61
CA GLU A 3 6.93 -10.25 -9.87
C GLU A 3 6.21 -11.32 -9.06
N LEU A 4 5.12 -10.95 -8.42
CA LEU A 4 4.19 -11.85 -7.75
C LEU A 4 2.77 -11.56 -8.27
N GLU A 5 1.97 -12.59 -8.42
CA GLU A 5 0.55 -12.46 -8.72
C GLU A 5 -0.27 -12.88 -7.50
N VAL A 6 -1.21 -12.06 -7.08
CA VAL A 6 -2.21 -12.40 -6.07
C VAL A 6 -3.45 -12.88 -6.81
N LYS A 7 -3.77 -14.17 -6.65
CA LYS A 7 -4.89 -14.83 -7.36
C LYS A 7 -6.12 -14.83 -6.47
N LEU A 8 -7.13 -14.10 -6.87
CA LEU A 8 -8.38 -13.95 -6.12
C LEU A 8 -9.57 -14.25 -7.02
N ASN A 9 -10.68 -14.65 -6.40
CA ASN A 9 -11.92 -14.91 -7.13
C ASN A 9 -12.54 -13.63 -7.71
N THR A 10 -12.30 -12.48 -7.06
CA THR A 10 -12.89 -11.20 -7.49
C THR A 10 -12.00 -10.48 -8.51
N ASN A 11 -10.77 -10.17 -8.15
CA ASN A 11 -9.84 -9.40 -8.98
C ASN A 11 -8.40 -9.78 -8.64
N SER A 12 -7.78 -10.59 -9.47
CA SER A 12 -6.33 -10.86 -9.38
C SER A 12 -5.52 -9.64 -9.80
N TYR A 13 -4.34 -9.47 -9.22
CA TYR A 13 -3.45 -8.35 -9.53
C TYR A 13 -1.99 -8.72 -9.35
N LYS A 14 -1.13 -7.93 -10.01
CA LYS A 14 0.32 -8.09 -9.92
C LYS A 14 0.94 -7.18 -8.87
N ILE A 15 2.02 -7.68 -8.27
CA ILE A 15 2.93 -6.94 -7.42
C ILE A 15 4.29 -6.97 -8.10
N ILE A 16 4.81 -5.81 -8.43
CA ILE A 16 6.14 -5.65 -9.01
C ILE A 16 7.06 -5.05 -7.95
N ILE A 17 8.20 -5.67 -7.74
CA ILE A 17 9.21 -5.22 -6.77
C ILE A 17 10.50 -4.99 -7.53
N GLU A 18 10.96 -3.75 -7.58
CA GLU A 18 12.15 -3.37 -8.31
C GLU A 18 12.80 -2.12 -7.71
N ASP A 19 14.11 -2.21 -7.46
CA ASP A 19 14.90 -1.05 -7.03
C ASP A 19 14.82 0.05 -8.11
N GLY A 20 14.35 1.24 -7.74
CA GLY A 20 14.23 2.38 -8.65
C GLY A 20 12.98 2.37 -9.55
N ILE A 21 11.98 1.53 -9.29
CA ILE A 21 10.74 1.46 -10.08
C ILE A 21 10.01 2.82 -10.18
N LEU A 22 10.19 3.70 -9.20
CA LEU A 22 9.60 5.04 -9.21
C LEU A 22 10.03 5.89 -10.42
N ASP A 23 11.17 5.59 -11.05
CA ASP A 23 11.65 6.30 -12.24
C ASP A 23 10.91 5.88 -13.51
N ASN A 24 10.20 4.74 -13.48
CA ASN A 24 9.59 4.14 -14.67
C ASN A 24 8.15 3.67 -14.47
N LEU A 25 7.38 4.35 -13.63
CA LEU A 25 6.00 3.96 -13.30
C LEU A 25 5.08 3.91 -14.53
N SER A 26 5.30 4.80 -15.51
CA SER A 26 4.46 4.83 -16.72
C SER A 26 4.55 3.53 -17.52
N PHE A 27 5.69 2.84 -17.53
CA PHE A 27 5.84 1.55 -18.20
C PHE A 27 4.85 0.52 -17.63
N TYR A 28 4.81 0.36 -16.33
CA TYR A 28 3.93 -0.61 -15.65
C TYR A 28 2.45 -0.19 -15.68
N ILE A 29 2.18 1.09 -15.44
CA ILE A 29 0.80 1.60 -15.42
C ILE A 29 0.17 1.49 -16.81
N ASN A 30 0.92 1.67 -17.89
CA ASN A 30 0.44 1.49 -19.25
C ASN A 30 -0.09 0.08 -19.55
N GLU A 31 0.30 -0.94 -18.82
CA GLU A 31 -0.24 -2.30 -19.01
C GLU A 31 -1.72 -2.38 -18.60
N ILE A 32 -2.11 -1.66 -17.56
CA ILE A 32 -3.41 -1.78 -16.90
C ILE A 32 -4.34 -0.57 -17.07
N TYR A 33 -3.80 0.57 -17.52
CA TYR A 33 -4.55 1.82 -17.61
C TYR A 33 -4.26 2.58 -18.91
N LYS A 34 -5.32 2.84 -19.68
CA LYS A 34 -5.23 3.46 -21.02
C LYS A 34 -5.83 4.88 -21.10
N ASN A 35 -6.50 5.34 -20.03
CA ASN A 35 -6.99 6.72 -19.95
C ASN A 35 -5.85 7.67 -19.60
N LYS A 36 -6.13 9.00 -19.70
CA LYS A 36 -5.06 10.00 -19.65
C LYS A 36 -4.84 10.66 -18.30
N LYS A 37 -5.74 10.52 -17.33
CA LYS A 37 -5.64 11.29 -16.08
C LYS A 37 -5.46 10.40 -14.87
N ILE A 38 -4.41 10.69 -14.07
CA ILE A 38 -4.08 10.02 -12.81
C ILE A 38 -4.15 11.04 -11.68
N PHE A 39 -4.73 10.63 -10.55
CA PHE A 39 -4.75 11.38 -9.31
C PHE A 39 -3.82 10.73 -8.30
N ILE A 40 -2.71 11.39 -7.98
CA ILE A 40 -1.77 10.93 -6.96
C ILE A 40 -2.25 11.41 -5.60
N ILE A 41 -2.23 10.51 -4.64
CA ILE A 41 -2.58 10.86 -3.30
C ILE A 41 -1.46 10.44 -2.36
N THR A 42 -1.02 11.39 -1.51
CA THR A 42 0.18 11.26 -0.70
C THR A 42 0.07 12.09 0.58
N ASP A 43 0.99 11.90 1.51
CA ASP A 43 1.15 12.75 2.68
C ASP A 43 2.22 13.84 2.47
N ASP A 44 2.29 14.77 3.41
CA ASP A 44 3.19 15.94 3.34
C ASP A 44 4.67 15.60 3.50
N ILE A 45 5.01 14.45 4.10
CA ILE A 45 6.40 13.94 4.19
C ILE A 45 6.79 13.29 2.87
N VAL A 46 6.03 12.30 2.43
CA VAL A 46 6.29 11.55 1.20
C VAL A 46 6.25 12.46 -0.04
N LYS A 47 5.36 13.47 -0.04
CA LYS A 47 5.32 14.52 -1.06
C LYS A 47 6.68 15.17 -1.27
N LYS A 48 7.34 15.59 -0.18
CA LYS A 48 8.63 16.32 -0.25
C LYS A 48 9.74 15.48 -0.86
N ILE A 49 9.66 14.16 -0.69
CA ILE A 49 10.73 13.23 -1.08
C ILE A 49 10.47 12.64 -2.48
N TYR A 50 9.23 12.23 -2.77
CA TYR A 50 8.96 11.36 -3.91
C TYR A 50 7.98 11.91 -4.94
N LEU A 51 7.12 12.90 -4.60
CA LEU A 51 6.04 13.33 -5.50
C LEU A 51 6.57 13.81 -6.84
N GLU A 52 7.62 14.65 -6.85
CA GLU A 52 8.20 15.18 -8.08
C GLU A 52 8.77 14.07 -8.96
N LYS A 53 9.48 13.11 -8.35
CA LYS A 53 10.01 11.91 -9.04
C LYS A 53 8.89 11.13 -9.72
N VAL A 54 7.81 10.87 -9.00
CA VAL A 54 6.64 10.14 -9.50
C VAL A 54 5.94 10.92 -10.63
N ILE A 55 5.73 12.23 -10.47
CA ILE A 55 5.17 13.07 -11.53
C ILE A 55 6.06 13.01 -12.79
N ASN A 56 7.37 13.14 -12.65
CA ASN A 56 8.30 13.10 -13.76
C ASN A 56 8.27 11.76 -14.52
N SER A 57 8.06 10.64 -13.83
CA SER A 57 7.93 9.32 -14.46
C SER A 57 6.61 9.12 -15.21
N LEU A 58 5.59 9.95 -14.95
CA LEU A 58 4.23 9.80 -15.50
C LEU A 58 3.83 10.87 -16.50
N LYS A 59 4.33 12.09 -16.38
CA LYS A 59 3.84 13.31 -17.09
C LYS A 59 3.89 13.22 -18.62
N ASN A 60 4.74 12.39 -19.21
CA ASN A 60 4.82 12.25 -20.66
C ASN A 60 3.62 11.46 -21.24
N ASN A 61 2.98 10.65 -20.41
CA ASN A 61 1.89 9.76 -20.83
C ASN A 61 0.53 10.16 -20.22
N TYR A 62 0.55 10.89 -19.09
CA TYR A 62 -0.64 11.17 -18.28
C TYR A 62 -0.71 12.63 -17.83
N GLU A 63 -1.93 13.16 -17.75
CA GLU A 63 -2.24 14.35 -16.96
C GLU A 63 -2.24 13.96 -15.47
N ILE A 64 -1.54 14.74 -14.66
CA ILE A 64 -1.38 14.42 -13.23
C ILE A 64 -1.98 15.54 -12.39
N ASP A 65 -2.91 15.13 -11.53
CA ASP A 65 -3.33 15.93 -10.37
C ASP A 65 -2.91 15.20 -9.09
N TYR A 66 -2.86 15.93 -7.97
CA TYR A 66 -2.55 15.32 -6.69
C TYR A 66 -3.32 15.95 -5.53
N VAL A 67 -3.50 15.17 -4.48
CA VAL A 67 -4.04 15.58 -3.19
C VAL A 67 -3.05 15.20 -2.10
N VAL A 68 -2.84 16.08 -1.14
CA VAL A 68 -1.91 15.89 -0.02
C VAL A 68 -2.68 15.97 1.28
N VAL A 69 -2.46 14.99 2.16
CA VAL A 69 -3.00 14.99 3.53
C VAL A 69 -1.86 15.14 4.54
N PRO A 70 -2.14 15.50 5.78
CA PRO A 70 -1.16 15.40 6.85
C PRO A 70 -0.65 13.95 6.99
N HIS A 71 0.60 13.77 7.39
CA HIS A 71 1.15 12.44 7.70
C HIS A 71 0.60 11.90 9.03
N GLY A 72 0.72 10.59 9.24
CA GLY A 72 0.40 9.94 10.50
C GLY A 72 -1.04 9.38 10.59
N GLU A 73 -1.27 8.54 11.61
CA GLU A 73 -2.54 7.84 11.83
C GLU A 73 -3.72 8.80 12.03
N GLU A 74 -3.46 10.00 12.52
CA GLU A 74 -4.44 11.07 12.73
C GLU A 74 -5.17 11.49 11.43
N SER A 75 -4.60 11.18 10.27
CA SER A 75 -5.24 11.43 8.97
C SER A 75 -6.27 10.37 8.57
N LYS A 76 -6.35 9.24 9.27
CA LYS A 76 -7.34 8.19 9.00
C LYS A 76 -8.71 8.51 9.59
N THR A 77 -9.28 9.67 9.30
CA THR A 77 -10.54 10.16 9.85
C THR A 77 -11.58 10.43 8.76
N LEU A 78 -12.85 10.42 9.17
CA LEU A 78 -13.95 10.77 8.28
C LEU A 78 -13.82 12.21 7.73
N ASN A 79 -13.27 13.13 8.52
CA ASN A 79 -13.06 14.51 8.10
C ASN A 79 -12.03 14.60 6.96
N ILE A 80 -10.87 13.97 7.12
CA ILE A 80 -9.84 13.93 6.07
C ILE A 80 -10.35 13.18 4.83
N TYR A 81 -11.06 12.07 5.02
CA TYR A 81 -11.73 11.37 3.92
C TYR A 81 -12.66 12.31 3.12
N ALA A 82 -13.51 13.11 3.80
CA ALA A 82 -14.39 14.05 3.14
C ALA A 82 -13.61 15.13 2.38
N GLN A 83 -12.59 15.72 3.00
CA GLN A 83 -11.73 16.72 2.36
C GLN A 83 -11.03 16.18 1.10
N VAL A 84 -10.60 14.93 1.13
CA VAL A 84 -10.01 14.26 -0.06
C VAL A 84 -11.06 14.10 -1.15
N CYS A 85 -12.27 13.67 -0.81
CA CYS A 85 -13.35 13.54 -1.77
C CYS A 85 -13.70 14.89 -2.42
N GLU A 86 -13.80 15.95 -1.63
CA GLU A 86 -14.03 17.32 -2.12
C GLU A 86 -12.92 17.76 -3.08
N ALA A 87 -11.64 17.60 -2.67
CA ALA A 87 -10.51 17.97 -3.51
C ALA A 87 -10.47 17.19 -4.84
N LEU A 88 -10.89 15.93 -4.85
CA LEU A 88 -11.00 15.13 -6.06
C LEU A 88 -12.12 15.64 -6.98
N ILE A 89 -13.26 16.08 -6.42
CA ILE A 89 -14.38 16.67 -7.18
C ILE A 89 -13.92 17.98 -7.81
N ASP A 90 -13.31 18.87 -7.03
CA ASP A 90 -12.84 20.18 -7.51
C ASP A 90 -11.81 20.05 -8.64
N LYS A 91 -11.00 18.98 -8.61
CA LYS A 91 -10.04 18.64 -9.69
C LYS A 91 -10.66 17.87 -10.86
N GLY A 92 -11.97 17.67 -10.85
CA GLY A 92 -12.72 17.07 -11.94
C GLY A 92 -12.47 15.57 -12.14
N ILE A 93 -12.33 14.80 -11.04
CA ILE A 93 -12.20 13.34 -11.13
C ILE A 93 -13.40 12.71 -11.83
N LYS A 94 -13.15 11.69 -12.65
CA LYS A 94 -14.18 10.91 -13.34
C LYS A 94 -14.09 9.44 -12.96
N ARG A 95 -15.17 8.69 -13.15
CA ARG A 95 -15.30 7.28 -12.78
C ARG A 95 -14.22 6.36 -13.37
N ASN A 96 -13.63 6.74 -14.49
CA ASN A 96 -12.60 5.98 -15.18
C ASN A 96 -11.18 6.48 -14.92
N ASN A 97 -10.99 7.46 -14.03
CA ASN A 97 -9.67 7.92 -13.66
C ASN A 97 -9.00 6.94 -12.69
N LEU A 98 -7.66 6.91 -12.72
CA LEU A 98 -6.84 6.07 -11.85
C LEU A 98 -6.41 6.87 -10.62
N LEU A 99 -6.58 6.27 -9.44
CA LEU A 99 -5.94 6.75 -8.22
C LEU A 99 -4.57 6.08 -8.05
N LEU A 100 -3.55 6.81 -7.64
CA LEU A 100 -2.25 6.31 -7.28
C LEU A 100 -1.97 6.66 -5.81
N ALA A 101 -1.96 5.65 -4.94
CA ALA A 101 -1.68 5.80 -3.51
C ALA A 101 -0.18 5.75 -3.27
N LEU A 102 0.47 6.91 -3.07
CA LEU A 102 1.90 7.04 -2.83
C LEU A 102 2.17 7.31 -1.35
N GLY A 103 2.55 6.31 -0.57
CA GLY A 103 2.79 6.50 0.86
C GLY A 103 2.85 5.22 1.69
N GLY A 104 2.84 5.38 3.01
CA GLY A 104 2.78 4.28 3.97
C GLY A 104 1.40 3.65 4.10
N GLY A 105 1.21 2.82 5.15
CA GLY A 105 -0.04 2.11 5.40
C GLY A 105 -1.25 3.02 5.58
N VAL A 106 -1.08 4.18 6.25
CA VAL A 106 -2.14 5.19 6.41
C VAL A 106 -2.69 5.65 5.07
N ILE A 107 -1.80 5.96 4.13
CA ILE A 107 -2.17 6.35 2.77
C ILE A 107 -2.86 5.19 2.03
N GLY A 108 -2.32 3.98 2.14
CA GLY A 108 -2.92 2.79 1.53
C GLY A 108 -4.35 2.53 2.01
N ASP A 109 -4.58 2.59 3.32
CA ASP A 109 -5.88 2.35 3.94
C ASP A 109 -6.91 3.43 3.58
N LEU A 110 -6.57 4.70 3.79
CA LEU A 110 -7.46 5.83 3.51
C LEU A 110 -7.84 5.88 2.02
N TYR A 111 -6.88 5.70 1.14
CA TYR A 111 -7.15 5.85 -0.30
C TYR A 111 -7.73 4.62 -0.97
N GLY A 112 -7.39 3.45 -0.45
CA GLY A 112 -8.13 2.26 -0.80
C GLY A 112 -9.61 2.39 -0.44
N PHE A 113 -9.92 3.04 0.70
CA PHE A 113 -11.30 3.31 1.11
C PHE A 113 -11.97 4.37 0.21
N VAL A 114 -11.27 5.44 -0.15
CA VAL A 114 -11.74 6.39 -1.18
C VAL A 114 -11.97 5.65 -2.49
N ALA A 115 -11.04 4.82 -2.95
CA ALA A 115 -11.20 4.04 -4.17
C ALA A 115 -12.36 3.04 -4.11
N ALA A 116 -12.71 2.54 -2.94
CA ALA A 116 -13.84 1.63 -2.75
C ALA A 116 -15.18 2.34 -2.85
N THR A 117 -15.28 3.54 -2.29
CA THR A 117 -16.55 4.25 -2.04
C THR A 117 -16.85 5.30 -3.11
N PHE A 118 -15.84 6.01 -3.60
CA PHE A 118 -16.02 7.08 -4.59
C PHE A 118 -16.50 6.53 -5.94
N TYR A 119 -17.58 7.08 -6.47
CA TYR A 119 -18.27 6.56 -7.67
C TYR A 119 -18.65 5.06 -7.60
N ARG A 120 -18.79 4.48 -6.41
CA ARG A 120 -19.00 3.04 -6.15
C ARG A 120 -17.83 2.17 -6.60
N GLY A 121 -16.66 2.74 -6.70
CA GLY A 121 -15.43 2.02 -7.03
C GLY A 121 -14.62 2.68 -8.14
N LEU A 122 -13.42 3.14 -7.77
CA LEU A 122 -12.39 3.62 -8.71
C LEU A 122 -11.29 2.58 -8.85
N PRO A 123 -10.61 2.49 -10.00
CA PRO A 123 -9.36 1.75 -10.10
C PRO A 123 -8.26 2.48 -9.31
N TYR A 124 -7.40 1.72 -8.60
CA TYR A 124 -6.25 2.31 -7.94
C TYR A 124 -5.00 1.42 -8.05
N VAL A 125 -3.84 2.05 -7.94
CA VAL A 125 -2.51 1.44 -7.86
C VAL A 125 -1.88 1.84 -6.53
N GLY A 126 -1.30 0.87 -5.81
CA GLY A 126 -0.53 1.12 -4.60
C GLY A 126 0.95 1.33 -4.92
N VAL A 127 1.54 2.37 -4.35
CA VAL A 127 2.99 2.64 -4.38
C VAL A 127 3.45 2.84 -2.92
N PRO A 128 3.65 1.71 -2.19
CA PRO A 128 3.98 1.73 -0.78
C PRO A 128 5.41 2.19 -0.52
N THR A 129 5.61 3.05 0.50
CA THR A 129 6.91 3.66 0.82
C THR A 129 7.46 3.32 2.21
N SER A 130 6.68 2.70 3.12
CA SER A 130 7.15 2.18 4.40
C SER A 130 7.35 0.67 4.36
N LEU A 131 8.15 0.12 5.27
CA LEU A 131 8.43 -1.31 5.29
C LEU A 131 7.16 -2.13 5.51
N LEU A 132 6.33 -1.76 6.48
CA LEU A 132 5.05 -2.43 6.73
C LEU A 132 4.13 -2.39 5.49
N SER A 133 4.07 -1.24 4.80
CA SER A 133 3.24 -1.14 3.61
C SER A 133 3.77 -1.97 2.44
N GLN A 134 5.08 -2.09 2.28
CA GLN A 134 5.69 -2.89 1.22
C GLN A 134 5.51 -4.40 1.41
N MET A 135 5.56 -4.86 2.66
CA MET A 135 5.54 -6.29 2.94
C MET A 135 4.18 -6.82 3.42
N ASP A 136 3.26 -5.98 3.84
CA ASP A 136 2.01 -6.39 4.47
C ASP A 136 0.78 -5.58 4.01
N SER A 137 0.62 -4.32 4.42
CA SER A 137 -0.66 -3.62 4.31
C SER A 137 -1.12 -3.31 2.88
N SER A 138 -0.23 -3.24 1.90
CA SER A 138 -0.59 -3.04 0.48
C SER A 138 -1.29 -4.24 -0.17
N ILE A 139 -1.39 -5.38 0.55
CA ILE A 139 -1.95 -6.62 0.02
C ILE A 139 -3.15 -7.07 0.83
N GLY A 140 -4.15 -7.62 0.13
CA GLY A 140 -5.33 -8.24 0.73
C GLY A 140 -6.51 -7.31 0.88
N GLY A 141 -6.43 -6.10 0.29
CA GLY A 141 -7.57 -5.23 0.02
C GLY A 141 -8.29 -4.66 1.24
N LYS A 142 -7.79 -4.86 2.45
CA LYS A 142 -8.34 -4.19 3.63
C LYS A 142 -8.05 -2.71 3.54
N THR A 143 -9.08 -1.88 3.52
CA THR A 143 -8.99 -0.43 3.46
C THR A 143 -9.95 0.17 4.45
N GLY A 144 -9.65 1.34 4.99
CA GLY A 144 -10.54 1.93 5.98
C GLY A 144 -9.98 3.14 6.69
N ILE A 145 -10.85 3.70 7.50
CA ILE A 145 -10.59 4.86 8.36
C ILE A 145 -11.03 4.59 9.79
N ASP A 146 -10.49 5.36 10.69
CA ASP A 146 -10.85 5.33 12.10
C ASP A 146 -12.13 6.14 12.33
N PHE A 147 -12.96 5.69 13.22
CA PHE A 147 -14.18 6.38 13.58
C PHE A 147 -14.54 6.12 15.05
N TYR A 148 -14.94 7.18 15.74
CA TYR A 148 -15.39 7.12 17.15
C TYR A 148 -14.39 6.38 18.05
N ASN A 149 -13.10 6.78 17.99
CA ASN A 149 -11.97 6.19 18.75
C ASN A 149 -11.74 4.68 18.51
N LYS A 150 -12.23 4.14 17.41
CA LYS A 150 -11.98 2.76 17.00
C LYS A 150 -11.24 2.74 15.67
N LYS A 151 -10.13 2.03 15.64
CA LYS A 151 -9.30 1.89 14.43
C LYS A 151 -9.99 1.05 13.37
N ASN A 152 -9.88 1.48 12.11
CA ASN A 152 -10.32 0.76 10.92
C ASN A 152 -11.79 0.29 10.92
N ILE A 153 -12.67 0.93 11.70
CA ILE A 153 -14.06 0.48 11.87
C ILE A 153 -14.94 0.79 10.65
N LEU A 154 -14.65 1.86 9.94
CA LEU A 154 -15.25 2.15 8.64
C LEU A 154 -14.32 1.70 7.53
N GLY A 155 -14.65 0.62 6.86
CA GLY A 155 -13.78 0.04 5.87
C GLY A 155 -14.48 -0.72 4.77
N ALA A 156 -13.71 -1.10 3.78
CA ALA A 156 -14.15 -1.93 2.65
C ALA A 156 -13.01 -2.83 2.18
N PHE A 157 -13.36 -3.95 1.56
CA PHE A 157 -12.40 -4.72 0.78
C PHE A 157 -12.30 -4.14 -0.63
N LYS A 158 -11.14 -3.63 -0.98
CA LYS A 158 -10.84 -3.07 -2.30
C LYS A 158 -9.46 -3.53 -2.76
N GLN A 159 -9.43 -4.40 -3.77
CA GLN A 159 -8.16 -4.86 -4.34
C GLN A 159 -7.60 -3.80 -5.29
N PRO A 160 -6.27 -3.54 -5.26
CA PRO A 160 -5.62 -2.67 -6.23
C PRO A 160 -5.61 -3.31 -7.62
N LYS A 161 -5.40 -2.51 -8.66
CA LYS A 161 -5.12 -3.02 -10.02
C LYS A 161 -3.68 -3.53 -10.14
N MET A 162 -2.78 -2.96 -9.36
CA MET A 162 -1.36 -3.30 -9.28
C MET A 162 -0.75 -2.70 -8.02
N VAL A 163 0.31 -3.31 -7.51
CA VAL A 163 1.17 -2.73 -6.46
C VAL A 163 2.59 -2.62 -7.02
N LEU A 164 3.19 -1.44 -6.93
CA LEU A 164 4.53 -1.12 -7.41
C LEU A 164 5.43 -0.77 -6.22
N ILE A 165 6.39 -1.61 -5.92
CA ILE A 165 7.23 -1.52 -4.72
C ILE A 165 8.65 -1.15 -5.10
N ASP A 166 9.12 -0.02 -4.58
CA ASP A 166 10.52 0.40 -4.67
C ASP A 166 11.21 0.21 -3.31
N PRO A 167 12.04 -0.82 -3.15
CA PRO A 167 12.78 -1.04 -1.90
C PRO A 167 13.69 0.13 -1.51
N LEU A 168 14.13 0.94 -2.48
CA LEU A 168 14.97 2.11 -2.20
C LEU A 168 14.28 3.19 -1.38
N THR A 169 12.94 3.22 -1.35
CA THR A 169 12.20 4.16 -0.50
C THR A 169 12.45 3.92 0.98
N LEU A 170 12.85 2.71 1.38
CA LEU A 170 13.21 2.39 2.77
C LEU A 170 14.45 3.14 3.25
N ASN A 171 15.31 3.63 2.35
CA ASN A 171 16.50 4.41 2.72
C ASN A 171 16.16 5.78 3.34
N THR A 172 14.96 6.29 3.10
CA THR A 172 14.47 7.57 3.63
C THR A 172 13.47 7.39 4.76
N LEU A 173 13.11 6.15 5.10
CA LEU A 173 12.21 5.85 6.20
C LEU A 173 12.92 6.13 7.54
N ASP A 174 12.19 6.76 8.46
CA ASP A 174 12.69 7.00 9.81
C ASP A 174 13.10 5.68 10.49
N LYS A 175 14.24 5.68 11.18
CA LYS A 175 14.77 4.48 11.84
C LYS A 175 13.82 3.87 12.86
N LYS A 176 13.05 4.68 13.56
CA LYS A 176 12.11 4.21 14.58
C LYS A 176 10.95 3.48 13.93
N GLU A 177 10.40 4.04 12.85
CA GLU A 177 9.36 3.37 12.06
C GLU A 177 9.90 2.09 11.41
N PHE A 178 11.09 2.14 10.81
CA PHE A 178 11.72 0.95 10.23
C PHE A 178 11.89 -0.17 11.25
N ASN A 179 12.40 0.13 12.45
CA ASN A 179 12.61 -0.87 13.51
C ASN A 179 11.28 -1.46 14.03
N LYS A 180 10.24 -0.64 14.13
CA LYS A 180 8.89 -1.09 14.49
C LYS A 180 8.36 -2.09 13.47
N ASP A 181 8.48 -1.75 12.18
CA ASP A 181 8.00 -2.58 11.08
C ASP A 181 8.77 -3.91 10.94
N MET A 182 10.04 -3.95 11.38
CA MET A 182 10.86 -5.17 11.38
C MET A 182 10.25 -6.30 12.22
N GLY A 183 9.48 -5.99 13.26
CA GLY A 183 8.77 -6.99 14.06
C GLY A 183 7.80 -7.82 13.20
N GLU A 184 7.05 -7.18 12.32
CA GLU A 184 6.13 -7.86 11.39
C GLU A 184 6.89 -8.71 10.35
N LEU A 185 8.01 -8.22 9.86
CA LEU A 185 8.85 -8.96 8.91
C LEU A 185 9.40 -10.25 9.53
N ILE A 186 9.87 -10.19 10.77
CA ILE A 186 10.32 -11.35 11.55
C ILE A 186 9.15 -12.31 11.79
N LYS A 187 7.96 -11.79 12.11
CA LYS A 187 6.74 -12.58 12.28
C LYS A 187 6.41 -13.38 11.02
N HIS A 188 6.43 -12.76 9.83
CA HIS A 188 6.21 -13.48 8.58
C HIS A 188 7.21 -14.64 8.38
N GLY A 189 8.47 -14.41 8.74
CA GLY A 189 9.48 -15.47 8.73
C GLY A 189 9.15 -16.62 9.69
N ALA A 190 8.74 -16.30 10.91
CA ALA A 190 8.45 -17.27 11.96
C ALA A 190 7.21 -18.14 11.66
N ILE A 191 6.15 -17.54 11.11
CA ILE A 191 4.89 -18.26 10.86
C ILE A 191 4.85 -19.01 9.52
N GLY A 192 5.68 -18.66 8.54
CA GLY A 192 5.51 -19.24 7.23
C GLY A 192 6.71 -19.33 6.31
N ASN A 193 7.88 -18.77 6.66
CA ASN A 193 9.01 -18.77 5.73
C ASN A 193 10.40 -18.71 6.41
N LEU A 194 11.00 -19.87 6.69
CA LEU A 194 12.34 -19.96 7.28
C LEU A 194 13.44 -19.30 6.39
N ASN A 195 13.28 -19.30 5.07
CA ASN A 195 14.23 -18.62 4.17
C ASN A 195 14.25 -17.12 4.43
N LEU A 196 13.09 -16.51 4.74
CA LEU A 196 13.02 -15.11 5.12
C LEU A 196 13.86 -14.83 6.37
N LEU A 197 13.77 -15.66 7.42
CA LEU A 197 14.59 -15.52 8.63
C LEU A 197 16.10 -15.61 8.32
N ASN A 198 16.49 -16.51 7.42
CA ASN A 198 17.89 -16.63 7.02
C ASN A 198 18.36 -15.40 6.23
N LEU A 199 17.52 -14.84 5.34
CA LEU A 199 17.82 -13.58 4.64
C LEU A 199 18.03 -12.44 5.63
N LEU A 200 17.17 -12.29 6.63
CA LEU A 200 17.27 -11.24 7.65
C LEU A 200 18.55 -11.35 8.50
N LYS A 201 19.08 -12.55 8.71
CA LYS A 201 20.35 -12.76 9.43
C LYS A 201 21.59 -12.42 8.62
N THR A 202 21.51 -12.58 7.28
CA THR A 202 22.69 -12.56 6.42
C THR A 202 22.81 -11.30 5.56
N LYS A 203 21.71 -10.55 5.37
CA LYS A 203 21.70 -9.37 4.50
C LYS A 203 21.72 -8.08 5.28
N PRO A 204 22.55 -7.10 4.86
CA PRO A 204 22.66 -5.81 5.56
C PRO A 204 21.47 -4.86 5.29
N ARG A 205 20.66 -5.14 4.26
CA ARG A 205 19.48 -4.33 3.89
C ARG A 205 18.30 -5.20 3.48
N ILE A 206 17.10 -4.64 3.58
CA ILE A 206 15.89 -5.21 3.02
C ILE A 206 15.91 -4.94 1.50
N ASP A 207 15.97 -6.00 0.73
CA ASP A 207 16.02 -5.98 -0.73
C ASP A 207 14.76 -6.57 -1.38
N GLU A 208 14.71 -6.57 -2.71
CA GLU A 208 13.62 -7.16 -3.50
C GLU A 208 13.31 -8.63 -3.09
N ASN A 209 14.34 -9.43 -2.79
CA ASN A 209 14.14 -10.82 -2.38
C ASN A 209 13.49 -10.92 -1.00
N THR A 210 13.94 -10.11 -0.06
CA THR A 210 13.42 -10.11 1.31
C THR A 210 11.94 -9.71 1.32
N ILE A 211 11.58 -8.66 0.58
CA ILE A 211 10.19 -8.23 0.42
C ILE A 211 9.36 -9.31 -0.26
N ALA A 212 9.87 -9.89 -1.37
CA ALA A 212 9.16 -10.95 -2.09
C ALA A 212 8.91 -12.18 -1.21
N GLU A 213 9.88 -12.61 -0.40
CA GLU A 213 9.71 -13.74 0.51
C GLU A 213 8.68 -13.46 1.62
N SER A 214 8.64 -12.24 2.14
CA SER A 214 7.61 -11.82 3.09
C SER A 214 6.22 -11.83 2.44
N LEU A 215 6.09 -11.24 1.26
CA LEU A 215 4.84 -11.18 0.51
C LEU A 215 4.28 -12.54 0.11
N LYS A 216 5.12 -13.56 -0.12
CA LYS A 216 4.66 -14.92 -0.37
C LYS A 216 3.87 -15.50 0.81
N VAL A 217 4.27 -15.19 2.05
CA VAL A 217 3.55 -15.60 3.25
C VAL A 217 2.18 -14.93 3.29
N LYS A 218 2.15 -13.62 3.16
CA LYS A 218 0.91 -12.84 3.16
C LYS A 218 -0.03 -13.26 2.04
N ARG A 219 0.50 -13.38 0.80
CA ARG A 219 -0.26 -13.79 -0.38
C ARG A 219 -0.98 -15.12 -0.15
N LYS A 220 -0.26 -16.15 0.34
CA LYS A 220 -0.85 -17.47 0.59
C LYS A 220 -2.07 -17.40 1.51
N VAL A 221 -2.01 -16.57 2.54
CA VAL A 221 -3.10 -16.41 3.49
C VAL A 221 -4.26 -15.62 2.87
N VAL A 222 -3.97 -14.57 2.11
CA VAL A 222 -4.99 -13.75 1.41
C VAL A 222 -5.69 -14.54 0.31
N GLU A 223 -4.97 -15.36 -0.45
CA GLU A 223 -5.56 -16.23 -1.49
C GLU A 223 -6.47 -17.32 -0.89
N ALA A 224 -6.17 -17.79 0.32
CA ALA A 224 -7.01 -18.76 1.03
C ALA A 224 -8.25 -18.12 1.68
N ASP A 225 -8.16 -16.87 2.11
CA ASP A 225 -9.22 -16.15 2.82
C ASP A 225 -9.20 -14.65 2.46
N GLU A 226 -9.79 -14.32 1.30
CA GLU A 226 -9.81 -12.97 0.77
C GLU A 226 -10.49 -11.97 1.71
N PHE A 227 -11.59 -12.38 2.36
CA PHE A 227 -12.46 -11.51 3.15
C PHE A 227 -12.25 -11.62 4.66
N ASP A 228 -11.18 -12.31 5.10
CA ASP A 228 -10.83 -12.46 6.53
C ASP A 228 -11.94 -13.08 7.38
N LEU A 229 -12.51 -14.18 6.88
CA LEU A 229 -13.59 -14.90 7.55
C LEU A 229 -13.08 -16.00 8.51
N GLY A 230 -11.77 -16.29 8.52
CA GLY A 230 -11.23 -17.35 9.39
C GLY A 230 -9.70 -17.50 9.33
N ASP A 231 -9.18 -18.13 8.29
CA ASP A 231 -7.75 -18.50 8.19
C ASP A 231 -6.77 -17.33 8.22
N ARG A 232 -7.20 -16.14 7.80
CA ARG A 232 -6.39 -14.92 7.81
C ARG A 232 -6.06 -14.44 9.23
N MET A 233 -6.81 -14.87 10.26
CA MET A 233 -6.51 -14.58 11.65
C MET A 233 -5.14 -15.11 12.11
N LYS A 234 -4.52 -16.05 11.40
CA LYS A 234 -3.14 -16.54 11.67
C LYS A 234 -2.12 -15.42 11.58
N LEU A 235 -2.39 -14.36 10.78
CA LEU A 235 -1.54 -13.17 10.70
C LEU A 235 -1.62 -12.26 11.94
N ASN A 236 -2.60 -12.46 12.81
CA ASN A 236 -2.72 -11.70 14.06
C ASN A 236 -1.84 -12.30 15.20
N PHE A 237 -1.02 -13.30 14.89
CA PHE A 237 -0.07 -13.86 15.86
C PHE A 237 0.84 -12.76 16.41
N GLY A 238 0.92 -12.63 17.74
CA GLY A 238 1.68 -11.59 18.42
C GLY A 238 0.88 -10.32 18.78
N HIS A 239 -0.16 -9.95 18.05
CA HIS A 239 -0.95 -8.73 18.34
C HIS A 239 -1.63 -8.76 19.71
N THR A 240 -1.93 -9.92 20.25
CA THR A 240 -2.54 -10.08 21.59
C THR A 240 -1.56 -9.72 22.72
N PHE A 241 -0.25 -9.79 22.48
CA PHE A 241 0.76 -9.37 23.46
C PHE A 241 0.87 -7.84 23.55
N ASP A 242 0.78 -7.13 22.42
CA ASP A 242 0.85 -5.67 22.37
C ASP A 242 -0.36 -5.00 23.08
N MET A 243 -1.55 -5.62 23.04
CA MET A 243 -2.73 -5.08 23.72
C MET A 243 -2.71 -5.23 25.25
N ARG A 244 -1.77 -5.99 25.81
CA ARG A 244 -1.63 -6.19 27.28
C ARG A 244 -0.50 -5.37 27.89
N LEU A 245 0.28 -4.65 27.10
CA LEU A 245 1.42 -3.84 27.53
C LEU A 245 1.18 -2.32 27.41
N ASN A 246 -0.03 -1.90 27.00
CA ASN A 246 -0.46 -0.49 26.93
C ASN A 246 -1.56 -0.22 27.94
#